data_2a39e0905b499d787efca4f47e16e69d
#
_entry.id   2a39e0905b499d787efca4f47e16e69d
#
_cell.length_a   1.000
_cell.length_b   1.000
_cell.length_c   1.000
_cell.angle_alpha   90.00
_cell.angle_beta   90.00
_cell.angle_gamma   90.00
#
_symmetry.space_group_name_H-M   'P 1'
#
loop_
_entity.id
_entity.type
_entity.pdbx_description
1 polymer ?
#
loop_
_entity_poly.entity_id
_entity_poly.type
_entity_poly.pdbx_seq_one_letter_code
_entity_poly.pdbx_strand_id
1 'polypeptide(L)'
;MTAYLKLDHIDKSFTRGAQVSEVLKDIRLTIDKGEFVSIIGHSGCGKSTLLNLIAGLTKVSAGAVLLEDKEVDSPGPERAVVFQNHSLLPWLTVYENINLAVSKVFGRSKSKAERHDWIMRNLDLVQMAHAKDKRPAEISGGRSSASGSPGRWPWSRRYCCSTSRSARSMR
;
A
#
# COMPACT_ATOMS: atom_id res chain seq x y z
N MET A 1 10.43 -23.23 -10.16
CA MET A 1 9.63 -22.00 -10.28
C MET A 1 10.25 -21.00 -9.32
N THR A 2 10.68 -19.83 -9.77
CA THR A 2 11.27 -18.80 -8.89
C THR A 2 10.14 -18.10 -8.16
N ALA A 3 10.22 -18.07 -6.84
CA ALA A 3 9.27 -17.36 -5.99
C ALA A 3 9.23 -15.88 -6.38
N TYR A 4 8.03 -15.30 -6.49
CA TYR A 4 7.89 -13.90 -6.83
C TYR A 4 8.13 -12.98 -5.62
N LEU A 5 7.60 -13.35 -4.45
CA LEU A 5 7.92 -12.73 -3.16
C LEU A 5 8.35 -13.82 -2.19
N LYS A 6 9.50 -13.63 -1.52
CA LYS A 6 9.97 -14.54 -0.49
C LYS A 6 10.27 -13.74 0.79
N LEU A 7 9.71 -14.20 1.88
CA LEU A 7 10.08 -13.80 3.24
C LEU A 7 10.99 -14.89 3.79
N ASP A 8 12.24 -14.54 4.09
CA ASP A 8 13.25 -15.48 4.49
C ASP A 8 13.71 -15.21 5.92
N HIS A 9 13.19 -16.01 6.85
CA HIS A 9 13.50 -15.91 8.29
C HIS A 9 13.34 -14.51 8.88
N ILE A 10 12.20 -13.88 8.62
CA ILE A 10 11.95 -12.50 9.04
C ILE A 10 11.70 -12.41 10.54
N ASP A 11 12.54 -11.63 11.21
CA ASP A 11 12.29 -11.15 12.57
C ASP A 11 12.02 -9.65 12.55
N LYS A 12 11.10 -9.19 13.41
CA LYS A 12 10.87 -7.77 13.63
C LYS A 12 10.63 -7.47 15.10
N SER A 13 11.52 -6.65 15.65
CA SER A 13 11.41 -6.09 16.99
C SER A 13 11.35 -4.55 16.92
N PHE A 14 10.66 -3.96 17.87
CA PHE A 14 10.64 -2.52 18.09
C PHE A 14 11.23 -2.20 19.45
N THR A 15 12.11 -1.22 19.51
CA THR A 15 12.73 -0.74 20.74
C THR A 15 12.10 0.57 21.15
N ARG A 16 11.60 0.65 22.38
CA ARG A 16 11.08 1.88 22.98
C ARG A 16 11.77 2.12 24.32
N GLY A 17 12.76 3.00 24.33
CA GLY A 17 13.65 3.14 25.50
C GLY A 17 14.41 1.85 25.78
N ALA A 18 14.33 1.34 27.00
CA ALA A 18 14.96 0.06 27.40
C ALA A 18 14.12 -1.19 27.07
N GLN A 19 12.87 -1.00 26.61
CA GLN A 19 11.97 -2.13 26.33
C GLN A 19 12.06 -2.53 24.87
N VAL A 20 12.35 -3.82 24.63
CA VAL A 20 12.30 -4.47 23.30
C VAL A 20 11.02 -5.29 23.21
N SER A 21 10.23 -5.05 22.17
CA SER A 21 9.02 -5.82 21.87
C SER A 21 9.23 -6.58 20.56
N GLU A 22 9.29 -7.90 20.62
CA GLU A 22 9.32 -8.78 19.45
C GLU A 22 7.89 -8.91 18.89
N VAL A 23 7.71 -8.56 17.63
CA VAL A 23 6.40 -8.55 16.95
C VAL A 23 6.29 -9.67 15.93
N LEU A 24 7.36 -9.98 15.24
CA LEU A 24 7.45 -11.08 14.28
C LEU A 24 8.70 -11.90 14.59
N LYS A 25 8.57 -13.23 14.50
CA LYS A 25 9.66 -14.18 14.74
C LYS A 25 9.65 -15.29 13.72
N ASP A 26 10.78 -15.48 13.07
CA ASP A 26 11.05 -16.54 12.08
C ASP A 26 9.92 -16.71 11.04
N ILE A 27 9.43 -15.59 10.49
CA ILE A 27 8.39 -15.64 9.47
C ILE A 27 8.99 -16.07 8.15
N ARG A 28 8.45 -17.13 7.59
CA ARG A 28 8.78 -17.66 6.27
C ARG A 28 7.53 -17.75 5.43
N LEU A 29 7.57 -17.16 4.25
CA LEU A 29 6.45 -17.16 3.32
C LEU A 29 6.98 -17.05 1.90
N THR A 30 6.46 -17.86 1.01
CA THR A 30 6.75 -17.79 -0.42
C THR A 30 5.44 -17.55 -1.14
N ILE A 31 5.43 -16.58 -2.06
CA ILE A 31 4.25 -16.21 -2.86
C ILE A 31 4.66 -16.24 -4.33
N ASP A 32 3.90 -16.95 -5.13
CA ASP A 32 4.11 -17.04 -6.56
C ASP A 32 3.47 -15.86 -7.31
N LYS A 33 3.89 -15.65 -8.56
CA LYS A 33 3.39 -14.56 -9.37
C LYS A 33 1.91 -14.75 -9.72
N GLY A 34 1.08 -13.78 -9.34
CA GLY A 34 -0.37 -13.81 -9.57
C GLY A 34 -1.16 -14.51 -8.47
N GLU A 35 -0.49 -15.01 -7.44
CA GLU A 35 -1.15 -15.61 -6.29
C GLU A 35 -1.86 -14.55 -5.44
N PHE A 36 -3.01 -14.92 -4.87
CA PHE A 36 -3.76 -14.13 -3.89
C PHE A 36 -3.59 -14.74 -2.50
N VAL A 37 -2.98 -13.99 -1.59
CA VAL A 37 -2.71 -14.42 -0.22
C VAL A 37 -3.51 -13.60 0.77
N SER A 38 -4.21 -14.27 1.71
CA SER A 38 -4.94 -13.64 2.80
C SER A 38 -4.26 -13.92 4.14
N ILE A 39 -3.93 -12.86 4.89
CA ILE A 39 -3.32 -12.96 6.22
C ILE A 39 -4.39 -12.71 7.28
N ILE A 40 -4.73 -13.75 8.05
CA ILE A 40 -5.78 -13.72 9.07
C ILE A 40 -5.14 -13.84 10.46
N GLY A 41 -5.70 -13.15 11.44
CA GLY A 41 -5.25 -13.21 12.84
C GLY A 41 -5.89 -12.11 13.68
N HIS A 42 -5.78 -12.25 15.00
CA HIS A 42 -6.32 -11.28 15.98
C HIS A 42 -5.67 -9.89 15.86
N SER A 43 -6.26 -8.87 16.45
CA SER A 43 -5.68 -7.53 16.49
C SER A 43 -4.34 -7.54 17.26
N GLY A 44 -3.34 -6.83 16.72
CA GLY A 44 -2.02 -6.76 17.35
C GLY A 44 -1.05 -7.90 17.03
N CYS A 45 -1.45 -8.95 16.29
CA CYS A 45 -0.57 -10.09 15.97
C CYS A 45 0.49 -9.83 14.88
N GLY A 46 0.71 -8.58 14.46
CA GLY A 46 1.80 -8.24 13.54
C GLY A 46 1.44 -8.17 12.05
N LYS A 47 0.17 -8.39 11.62
CA LYS A 47 -0.23 -8.36 10.19
C LYS A 47 0.17 -7.08 9.47
N SER A 48 -0.15 -5.93 10.05
CA SER A 48 0.22 -4.62 9.47
C SER A 48 1.74 -4.40 9.47
N THR A 49 2.45 -4.94 10.46
CA THR A 49 3.91 -4.90 10.50
C THR A 49 4.48 -5.72 9.34
N LEU A 50 3.97 -6.93 9.11
CA LEU A 50 4.39 -7.78 8.01
C LEU A 50 4.13 -7.11 6.65
N LEU A 51 2.95 -6.51 6.44
CA LEU A 51 2.64 -5.77 5.22
C LEU A 51 3.58 -4.57 5.02
N ASN A 52 3.92 -3.84 6.09
CA ASN A 52 4.87 -2.72 6.02
C ASN A 52 6.29 -3.18 5.67
N LEU A 53 6.72 -4.36 6.12
CA LEU A 53 7.99 -4.96 5.72
C LEU A 53 7.99 -5.33 4.23
N ILE A 54 6.94 -5.99 3.75
CA ILE A 54 6.77 -6.34 2.33
C ILE A 54 6.74 -5.08 1.46
N ALA A 55 6.10 -4.02 1.92
CA ALA A 55 6.04 -2.73 1.22
C ALA A 55 7.38 -1.97 1.22
N GLY A 56 8.34 -2.36 2.06
CA GLY A 56 9.59 -1.65 2.26
C GLY A 56 9.46 -0.36 3.07
N LEU A 57 8.33 -0.19 3.78
CA LEU A 57 8.08 0.98 4.65
C LEU A 57 8.81 0.87 6.00
N THR A 58 9.17 -0.33 6.39
CA THR A 58 9.89 -0.64 7.63
C THR A 58 10.95 -1.69 7.32
N LYS A 59 12.14 -1.55 7.91
CA LYS A 59 13.22 -2.53 7.75
C LYS A 59 13.00 -3.73 8.68
N VAL A 60 13.46 -4.90 8.26
CA VAL A 60 13.53 -6.10 9.09
C VAL A 60 14.55 -5.93 10.22
N SER A 61 14.41 -6.68 11.30
CA SER A 61 15.42 -6.76 12.35
C SER A 61 16.43 -7.88 12.05
N ALA A 62 15.97 -8.97 11.44
CA ALA A 62 16.78 -10.05 10.88
C ALA A 62 16.04 -10.69 9.70
N GLY A 63 16.75 -11.45 8.88
CA GLY A 63 16.22 -12.06 7.68
C GLY A 63 16.16 -11.08 6.51
N ALA A 64 15.50 -11.48 5.41
CA ALA A 64 15.38 -10.68 4.20
C ALA A 64 14.02 -10.84 3.51
N VAL A 65 13.47 -9.73 3.00
CA VAL A 65 12.33 -9.73 2.09
C VAL A 65 12.87 -9.64 0.66
N LEU A 66 12.56 -10.61 -0.17
CA LEU A 66 13.03 -10.70 -1.55
C LEU A 66 11.85 -10.57 -2.51
N LEU A 67 11.96 -9.70 -3.49
CA LEU A 67 11.02 -9.53 -4.58
C LEU A 67 11.72 -9.78 -5.92
N GLU A 68 11.31 -10.82 -6.66
CA GLU A 68 12.00 -11.28 -7.87
C GLU A 68 13.52 -11.38 -7.63
N ASP A 69 13.91 -12.07 -6.54
CA ASP A 69 15.28 -12.31 -6.06
C ASP A 69 16.07 -11.03 -5.67
N LYS A 70 15.42 -9.86 -5.60
CA LYS A 70 16.02 -8.61 -5.13
C LYS A 70 15.54 -8.26 -3.74
N GLU A 71 16.47 -7.89 -2.87
CA GLU A 71 16.14 -7.46 -1.51
C GLU A 71 15.33 -6.15 -1.51
N VAL A 72 14.34 -6.11 -0.62
CA VAL A 72 13.43 -4.98 -0.43
C VAL A 72 13.94 -4.08 0.70
N ASP A 73 14.69 -3.05 0.36
CA ASP A 73 15.25 -2.09 1.32
C ASP A 73 14.42 -0.82 1.51
N SER A 74 13.61 -0.48 0.53
CA SER A 74 12.86 0.78 0.50
C SER A 74 11.56 0.65 -0.29
N PRO A 75 10.59 1.57 -0.13
CA PRO A 75 9.38 1.60 -0.93
C PRO A 75 9.71 1.79 -2.42
N GLY A 76 9.00 1.04 -3.27
CA GLY A 76 9.20 1.09 -4.72
C GLY A 76 7.87 1.11 -5.50
N PRO A 77 7.88 1.58 -6.76
CA PRO A 77 6.68 1.68 -7.59
C PRO A 77 6.11 0.32 -7.99
N GLU A 78 6.88 -0.76 -7.82
CA GLU A 78 6.47 -2.14 -8.06
C GLU A 78 5.54 -2.69 -6.97
N ARG A 79 5.47 -2.00 -5.82
CA ARG A 79 4.64 -2.38 -4.66
C ARG A 79 3.69 -1.25 -4.31
N ALA A 80 2.39 -1.51 -4.45
CA ALA A 80 1.35 -0.58 -4.05
C ALA A 80 0.72 -1.03 -2.73
N VAL A 81 0.49 -0.09 -1.81
CA VAL A 81 -0.18 -0.33 -0.53
C VAL A 81 -1.47 0.47 -0.46
N VAL A 82 -2.56 -0.20 -0.11
CA VAL A 82 -3.81 0.46 0.26
C VAL A 82 -3.89 0.51 1.78
N PHE A 83 -3.77 1.71 2.33
CA PHE A 83 -3.84 1.91 3.77
C PHE A 83 -5.29 1.87 4.27
N GLN A 84 -5.46 1.42 5.50
CA GLN A 84 -6.75 1.39 6.18
C GLN A 84 -7.33 2.79 6.43
N ASN A 85 -6.48 3.76 6.69
CA ASN A 85 -6.85 5.16 6.84
C ASN A 85 -6.66 5.91 5.52
N HIS A 86 -7.47 6.95 5.31
CA HIS A 86 -7.34 7.82 4.14
C HIS A 86 -5.99 8.55 4.19
N SER A 87 -5.06 8.10 3.33
CA SER A 87 -3.69 8.63 3.28
C SER A 87 -3.57 9.83 2.32
N LEU A 88 -4.66 10.56 2.10
CA LEU A 88 -4.65 11.78 1.31
C LEU A 88 -4.08 12.93 2.13
N LEU A 89 -3.26 13.76 1.49
CA LEU A 89 -2.75 15.00 2.07
C LEU A 89 -3.90 16.02 2.15
N PRO A 90 -4.31 16.45 3.36
CA PRO A 90 -5.55 17.20 3.54
C PRO A 90 -5.50 18.63 2.95
N TRP A 91 -4.31 19.16 2.71
CA TRP A 91 -4.09 20.47 2.10
C TRP A 91 -4.05 20.47 0.59
N LEU A 92 -4.00 19.29 -0.05
CA LEU A 92 -4.04 19.12 -1.50
C LEU A 92 -5.44 18.72 -1.97
N THR A 93 -5.79 19.10 -3.20
CA THR A 93 -7.00 18.64 -3.87
C THR A 93 -6.89 17.15 -4.23
N VAL A 94 -7.99 16.54 -4.64
CA VAL A 94 -8.01 15.16 -5.16
C VAL A 94 -7.04 15.00 -6.32
N TYR A 95 -7.10 15.94 -7.28
CA TYR A 95 -6.20 15.93 -8.43
C TYR A 95 -4.72 16.02 -8.02
N GLU A 96 -4.39 16.95 -7.13
CA GLU A 96 -3.01 17.16 -6.68
C GLU A 96 -2.46 15.95 -5.91
N ASN A 97 -3.27 15.31 -5.06
CA ASN A 97 -2.90 14.09 -4.39
C ASN A 97 -2.53 12.96 -5.37
N ILE A 98 -3.34 12.79 -6.43
CA ILE A 98 -3.06 11.78 -7.46
C ILE A 98 -1.83 12.19 -8.28
N ASN A 99 -1.74 13.47 -8.67
CA ASN A 99 -0.63 13.97 -9.47
C ASN A 99 0.71 13.84 -8.77
N LEU A 100 0.75 13.91 -7.44
CA LEU A 100 1.97 13.68 -6.65
C LEU A 100 2.54 12.28 -6.92
N ALA A 101 1.70 11.24 -6.84
CA ALA A 101 2.10 9.86 -7.10
C ALA A 101 2.42 9.64 -8.59
N VAL A 102 1.58 10.12 -9.49
CA VAL A 102 1.76 10.01 -10.95
C VAL A 102 3.04 10.69 -11.41
N SER A 103 3.36 11.85 -10.85
CA SER A 103 4.58 12.59 -11.17
C SER A 103 5.83 11.85 -10.67
N LYS A 104 5.75 11.16 -9.54
CA LYS A 104 6.86 10.36 -9.04
C LYS A 104 7.15 9.15 -9.93
N VAL A 105 6.10 8.47 -10.41
CA VAL A 105 6.23 7.25 -11.22
C VAL A 105 6.53 7.57 -12.69
N PHE A 106 5.81 8.53 -13.29
CA PHE A 106 5.86 8.82 -14.72
C PHE A 106 6.56 10.12 -15.07
N GLY A 107 7.10 10.86 -14.07
CA GLY A 107 7.66 12.20 -14.31
C GLY A 107 8.79 12.27 -15.33
N ARG A 108 9.50 11.15 -15.52
CA ARG A 108 10.59 11.04 -16.52
C ARG A 108 10.14 10.47 -17.86
N SER A 109 9.01 9.76 -17.91
CA SER A 109 8.56 9.01 -19.09
C SER A 109 7.37 9.64 -19.79
N LYS A 110 6.62 10.53 -19.14
CA LYS A 110 5.40 11.15 -19.68
C LYS A 110 5.45 12.68 -19.52
N SER A 111 4.95 13.37 -20.53
CA SER A 111 4.75 14.83 -20.51
C SER A 111 3.70 15.22 -19.44
N LYS A 112 3.64 16.51 -19.13
CA LYS A 112 2.64 17.06 -18.20
C LYS A 112 1.20 16.83 -18.71
N ALA A 113 0.98 16.99 -20.01
CA ALA A 113 -0.32 16.77 -20.64
C ALA A 113 -0.75 15.30 -20.56
N GLU A 114 0.11 14.37 -20.92
CA GLU A 114 -0.18 12.94 -20.84
C GLU A 114 -0.49 12.46 -19.41
N ARG A 115 0.20 13.03 -18.40
CA ARG A 115 -0.10 12.74 -16.99
C ARG A 115 -1.47 13.29 -16.58
N HIS A 116 -1.81 14.51 -17.05
CA HIS A 116 -3.13 15.10 -16.81
C HIS A 116 -4.23 14.22 -17.40
N ASP A 117 -4.12 13.85 -18.67
CA ASP A 117 -5.12 13.02 -19.35
C ASP A 117 -5.25 11.63 -18.68
N TRP A 118 -4.14 11.06 -18.24
CA TRP A 118 -4.13 9.82 -17.49
C TRP A 118 -4.89 9.96 -16.17
N ILE A 119 -4.63 11.02 -15.39
CA ILE A 119 -5.32 11.29 -14.12
C ILE A 119 -6.82 11.47 -14.36
N MET A 120 -7.21 12.31 -15.33
CA MET A 120 -8.62 12.58 -15.64
C MET A 120 -9.37 11.31 -16.03
N ARG A 121 -8.79 10.48 -16.91
CA ARG A 121 -9.38 9.20 -17.29
C ARG A 121 -9.60 8.26 -16.11
N ASN A 122 -8.65 8.21 -15.16
CA ASN A 122 -8.80 7.37 -13.97
C ASN A 122 -9.82 7.93 -12.98
N LEU A 123 -9.93 9.26 -12.85
CA LEU A 123 -10.99 9.90 -12.06
C LEU A 123 -12.38 9.63 -12.64
N ASP A 124 -12.52 9.64 -13.95
CA ASP A 124 -13.77 9.29 -14.64
C ASP A 124 -14.16 7.83 -14.40
N LEU A 125 -13.21 6.90 -14.47
CA LEU A 125 -13.45 5.47 -14.20
C LEU A 125 -14.02 5.22 -12.79
N VAL A 126 -13.65 6.03 -11.80
CA VAL A 126 -14.17 5.93 -10.43
C VAL A 126 -15.28 6.97 -10.17
N GLN A 127 -15.78 7.64 -11.20
CA GLN A 127 -16.84 8.66 -11.13
C GLN A 127 -16.51 9.83 -10.17
N MET A 128 -15.25 10.17 -10.04
CA MET A 128 -14.75 11.21 -9.13
C MET A 128 -14.24 12.47 -9.85
N ALA A 129 -14.39 12.56 -11.18
CA ALA A 129 -13.91 13.71 -11.95
C ALA A 129 -14.54 15.05 -11.49
N HIS A 130 -15.80 15.03 -11.04
CA HIS A 130 -16.49 16.19 -10.49
C HIS A 130 -15.89 16.72 -9.18
N ALA A 131 -15.11 15.91 -8.48
CA ALA A 131 -14.47 16.23 -7.22
C ALA A 131 -12.98 16.54 -7.34
N LYS A 132 -12.43 16.64 -8.55
CA LYS A 132 -10.99 16.79 -8.81
C LYS A 132 -10.35 17.97 -8.06
N ASP A 133 -11.07 19.09 -7.97
CA ASP A 133 -10.60 20.33 -7.34
C ASP A 133 -10.98 20.45 -5.86
N LYS A 134 -11.70 19.45 -5.31
CA LYS A 134 -12.08 19.42 -3.89
C LYS A 134 -10.96 18.87 -3.04
N ARG A 135 -10.88 19.33 -1.80
CA ARG A 135 -10.01 18.77 -0.76
C ARG A 135 -10.65 17.55 -0.10
N PRO A 136 -9.87 16.65 0.52
CA PRO A 136 -10.40 15.45 1.19
C PRO A 136 -11.53 15.74 2.19
N ALA A 137 -11.44 16.83 2.94
CA ALA A 137 -12.46 17.23 3.92
C ALA A 137 -13.80 17.65 3.27
N GLU A 138 -13.80 18.03 2.00
CA GLU A 138 -15.00 18.47 1.26
C GLU A 138 -15.72 17.30 0.58
N ILE A 139 -15.11 16.12 0.62
CA ILE A 139 -15.70 14.90 0.08
C ILE A 139 -16.44 14.22 1.21
N SER A 140 -17.78 14.24 1.19
CA SER A 140 -18.63 13.70 2.27
C SER A 140 -18.27 12.27 2.67
N GLY A 141 -18.33 11.97 3.98
CA GLY A 141 -17.87 10.73 4.61
C GLY A 141 -18.36 9.40 4.00
N GLY A 142 -19.46 9.40 3.23
CA GLY A 142 -19.93 8.23 2.50
C GLY A 142 -19.17 7.95 1.20
N ARG A 143 -18.42 8.92 0.68
CA ARG A 143 -17.60 8.78 -0.54
C ARG A 143 -16.10 8.68 -0.26
N SER A 144 -15.68 8.94 0.95
CA SER A 144 -14.29 8.71 1.36
C SER A 144 -13.94 7.20 1.35
N SER A 145 -14.96 6.32 1.51
CA SER A 145 -14.79 4.88 1.35
C SER A 145 -14.71 4.44 -0.12
N ALA A 146 -15.24 5.22 -1.06
CA ALA A 146 -15.12 4.92 -2.49
C ALA A 146 -13.73 5.26 -3.05
N SER A 147 -13.01 6.22 -2.45
CA SER A 147 -11.60 6.47 -2.78
C SER A 147 -10.67 5.37 -2.26
N GLY A 148 -11.13 4.55 -1.33
CA GLY A 148 -10.46 3.34 -0.83
C GLY A 148 -10.91 2.05 -1.51
N SER A 149 -11.85 2.10 -2.47
CA SER A 149 -12.11 0.93 -3.32
C SER A 149 -10.83 0.60 -4.08
N PRO A 150 -10.43 -0.67 -4.14
CA PRO A 150 -9.34 -1.13 -4.99
C PRO A 150 -9.82 -1.09 -6.44
N GLY A 151 -10.18 0.10 -6.89
CA GLY A 151 -10.39 0.39 -8.30
C GLY A 151 -9.05 0.18 -8.97
N ARG A 152 -8.99 -0.85 -9.80
CA ARG A 152 -7.96 -1.19 -10.75
C ARG A 152 -7.11 0.01 -11.17
N TRP A 153 -6.13 0.40 -10.36
CA TRP A 153 -5.08 1.29 -10.82
C TRP A 153 -4.25 0.51 -11.84
N PRO A 154 -4.15 0.93 -13.11
CA PRO A 154 -3.55 0.13 -14.18
C PRO A 154 -2.08 -0.24 -13.98
N TRP A 155 -1.45 0.33 -12.98
CA TRP A 155 -0.05 0.12 -12.63
C TRP A 155 0.19 -0.79 -11.42
N SER A 156 -0.87 -1.12 -10.65
CA SER A 156 -0.79 -2.00 -9.48
C SER A 156 -1.03 -3.48 -9.81
N ARG A 157 -0.76 -3.90 -11.05
CA ARG A 157 -0.95 -5.32 -11.41
C ARG A 157 -0.06 -6.27 -10.62
N ARG A 158 0.86 -5.77 -9.80
CA ARG A 158 1.81 -6.68 -9.16
C ARG A 158 1.49 -6.99 -7.71
N TYR A 159 1.09 -6.00 -6.88
CA TYR A 159 0.64 -6.23 -5.48
C TYR A 159 -0.27 -5.14 -4.97
N CYS A 160 -1.33 -5.53 -4.32
CA CYS A 160 -2.16 -4.66 -3.50
C CYS A 160 -2.24 -5.29 -2.10
N CYS A 161 -1.56 -4.69 -1.12
CA CYS A 161 -1.73 -5.08 0.28
C CYS A 161 -2.87 -4.26 0.87
N SER A 162 -3.96 -4.92 1.26
CA SER A 162 -5.09 -4.28 1.93
C SER A 162 -5.07 -4.57 3.42
N THR A 163 -5.12 -3.54 4.25
CA THR A 163 -5.30 -3.68 5.69
C THR A 163 -6.77 -3.41 6.02
N SER A 164 -7.55 -4.46 6.33
CA SER A 164 -8.93 -4.31 6.81
C SER A 164 -8.99 -4.36 8.34
N ARG A 165 -9.80 -3.49 8.95
CA ARG A 165 -10.20 -3.67 10.35
C ARG A 165 -11.08 -4.92 10.44
N SER A 166 -10.65 -5.88 11.23
CA SER A 166 -11.46 -7.03 11.64
C SER A 166 -12.75 -6.55 12.29
N ALA A 167 -13.85 -7.22 11.92
CA ALA A 167 -15.18 -7.03 12.44
C ALA A 167 -15.21 -6.88 13.96
N ARG A 168 -16.01 -5.94 14.45
CA ARG A 168 -16.45 -5.93 15.84
C ARG A 168 -17.10 -7.27 16.15
N SER A 169 -16.58 -7.93 17.19
CA SER A 169 -17.25 -9.03 17.85
C SER A 169 -18.71 -8.64 18.10
N MET A 170 -19.64 -9.29 17.44
CA MET A 170 -21.01 -9.34 17.91
C MET A 170 -21.04 -10.24 19.14
N ARG A 171 -21.42 -9.68 20.26
CA ARG A 171 -22.03 -10.42 21.36
C ARG A 171 -23.50 -10.58 21.06
#